data_d7589f2af90e6116927393e42dfdcf1e
#
_entry.id   d7589f2af90e6116927393e42dfdcf1e
#
_cell.length_a   1.000
_cell.length_b   1.000
_cell.length_c   1.000
_cell.angle_alpha   90.00
_cell.angle_beta   90.00
_cell.angle_gamma   90.00
#
_symmetry.space_group_name_H-M   'P 1'
#
loop_
_entity.id
_entity.type
_entity.pdbx_description
1 polymer ?
#
loop_
_entity_poly.entity_id
_entity_poly.type
_entity_poly.pdbx_seq_one_letter_code
_entity_poly.pdbx_strand_id
1 'polypeptide(L)'
;MKILSTVLAAAALFFSGCSVLAKPAPRTNYFMLGSTEDKFKECENKPEKTVFIEEVRVFGAYESREVLKIDANGEIRPLKNIKFLALPSEMARRNLIIAASDQCAFKPSFKNADVSVKSNLLTLQIKDQKAQISMMFSFFKDGKELKSVVLSSQKDAGVDEGEIAMRALNAAFSEVTDKFLQELIKF
;
A
#
# COMPACT_ATOMS: atom_id res chain seq x y z
N MET A 1 -62.66 4.23 -29.84
CA MET A 1 -61.75 5.24 -29.24
C MET A 1 -61.44 5.02 -27.76
N LYS A 2 -62.22 4.37 -26.94
CA LYS A 2 -61.96 4.17 -25.48
C LYS A 2 -60.88 3.10 -25.18
N ILE A 3 -60.71 2.09 -26.04
CA ILE A 3 -59.73 1.00 -25.83
C ILE A 3 -58.31 1.46 -26.09
N LEU A 4 -58.09 2.36 -27.05
CA LEU A 4 -56.78 2.90 -27.39
C LEU A 4 -56.17 3.77 -26.26
N SER A 5 -57.05 4.51 -25.55
CA SER A 5 -56.67 5.39 -24.44
C SER A 5 -56.21 4.59 -23.21
N THR A 6 -56.79 3.43 -22.94
CA THR A 6 -56.45 2.55 -21.81
C THR A 6 -55.11 1.85 -21.99
N VAL A 7 -54.79 1.43 -23.23
CA VAL A 7 -53.49 0.80 -23.54
C VAL A 7 -52.35 1.78 -23.43
N LEU A 8 -52.54 3.06 -23.83
CA LEU A 8 -51.53 4.09 -23.75
C LEU A 8 -51.18 4.45 -22.28
N ALA A 9 -52.21 4.48 -21.40
CA ALA A 9 -52.03 4.76 -19.97
C ALA A 9 -51.31 3.61 -19.24
N ALA A 10 -51.54 2.36 -19.62
CA ALA A 10 -50.85 1.24 -19.04
C ALA A 10 -49.36 1.16 -19.47
N ALA A 11 -49.05 1.52 -20.72
CA ALA A 11 -47.66 1.56 -21.19
C ALA A 11 -46.81 2.63 -20.48
N ALA A 12 -47.40 3.79 -20.14
CA ALA A 12 -46.69 4.86 -19.43
C ALA A 12 -46.29 4.48 -18.00
N LEU A 13 -47.01 3.57 -17.34
CA LEU A 13 -46.69 3.09 -15.99
C LEU A 13 -45.50 2.11 -15.94
N PHE A 14 -45.22 1.42 -17.03
CA PHE A 14 -44.07 0.49 -17.11
C PHE A 14 -42.72 1.21 -17.33
N PHE A 15 -42.74 2.42 -17.90
CA PHE A 15 -41.48 3.16 -18.14
C PHE A 15 -41.05 4.06 -16.98
N SER A 16 -41.90 4.31 -16.01
CA SER A 16 -41.59 5.20 -14.86
C SER A 16 -40.95 4.48 -13.66
N GLY A 17 -40.84 3.17 -13.69
CA GLY A 17 -40.45 2.35 -12.53
C GLY A 17 -38.96 2.11 -12.30
N CYS A 18 -38.06 2.34 -13.26
CA CYS A 18 -36.68 1.85 -13.15
C CYS A 18 -35.60 2.87 -12.76
N SER A 19 -35.90 4.14 -12.62
CA SER A 19 -34.84 5.16 -12.42
C SER A 19 -34.75 5.78 -11.03
N VAL A 20 -35.70 5.49 -10.13
CA VAL A 20 -35.84 6.27 -8.89
C VAL A 20 -35.17 5.65 -7.66
N LEU A 21 -34.65 4.41 -7.72
CA LEU A 21 -34.17 3.69 -6.53
C LEU A 21 -32.68 3.30 -6.54
N ALA A 22 -31.91 3.66 -7.53
CA ALA A 22 -30.48 3.43 -7.49
C ALA A 22 -29.81 4.49 -6.61
N LYS A 23 -29.62 4.18 -5.32
CA LYS A 23 -28.69 4.96 -4.49
C LYS A 23 -27.36 5.02 -5.19
N PRO A 24 -26.74 6.21 -5.37
CA PRO A 24 -25.42 6.28 -5.97
C PRO A 24 -24.48 5.38 -5.17
N ALA A 25 -23.72 4.56 -5.89
CA ALA A 25 -22.72 3.71 -5.26
C ALA A 25 -21.78 4.56 -4.41
N PRO A 26 -21.45 4.16 -3.20
CA PRO A 26 -20.54 4.91 -2.34
C PRO A 26 -19.21 5.10 -3.05
N ARG A 27 -18.65 6.31 -3.00
CA ARG A 27 -17.35 6.62 -3.61
C ARG A 27 -16.26 5.82 -2.91
N THR A 28 -15.42 5.15 -3.68
CA THR A 28 -14.22 4.50 -3.17
C THR A 28 -13.06 5.48 -3.21
N ASN A 29 -12.41 5.69 -2.07
CA ASN A 29 -11.21 6.49 -1.95
C ASN A 29 -9.98 5.60 -2.15
N TYR A 30 -9.05 6.05 -2.99
CA TYR A 30 -7.80 5.35 -3.26
C TYR A 30 -6.64 6.03 -2.56
N PHE A 31 -5.81 5.24 -1.89
CA PHE A 31 -4.67 5.73 -1.13
C PHE A 31 -3.38 5.08 -1.62
N MET A 32 -2.31 5.84 -1.51
CA MET A 32 -0.96 5.37 -1.78
C MET A 32 -0.27 5.00 -0.47
N LEU A 33 0.44 3.88 -0.45
CA LEU A 33 1.32 3.54 0.65
C LEU A 33 2.67 4.21 0.42
N GLY A 34 3.11 5.02 1.39
CA GLY A 34 4.36 5.77 1.33
C GLY A 34 4.22 7.15 0.71
N SER A 35 5.33 7.70 0.20
CA SER A 35 5.36 9.05 -0.37
C SER A 35 4.61 9.14 -1.69
N THR A 36 3.85 10.22 -1.84
CA THR A 36 3.22 10.62 -3.11
C THR A 36 4.13 11.51 -3.96
N GLU A 37 5.26 11.95 -3.41
CA GLU A 37 6.20 12.81 -4.12
C GLU A 37 7.03 12.00 -5.10
N ASP A 38 7.11 12.48 -6.35
CA ASP A 38 7.91 11.88 -7.42
C ASP A 38 9.27 12.58 -7.60
N LYS A 39 9.60 13.50 -6.68
CA LYS A 39 10.86 14.25 -6.76
C LYS A 39 11.96 13.46 -6.08
N PHE A 40 12.92 13.02 -6.88
CA PHE A 40 14.17 12.49 -6.38
C PHE A 40 15.07 13.65 -5.93
N LYS A 41 15.70 13.49 -4.79
CA LYS A 41 16.71 14.44 -4.32
C LYS A 41 17.92 14.40 -5.26
N GLU A 42 18.34 15.56 -5.73
CA GLU A 42 19.61 15.67 -6.45
C GLU A 42 20.77 15.53 -5.45
N CYS A 43 21.64 14.56 -5.71
CA CYS A 43 22.79 14.32 -4.86
C CYS A 43 23.97 15.16 -5.36
N GLU A 44 24.59 15.94 -4.46
CA GLU A 44 25.79 16.74 -4.78
C GLU A 44 26.94 15.85 -5.27
N ASN A 45 27.09 14.68 -4.65
CA ASN A 45 28.05 13.67 -5.09
C ASN A 45 27.31 12.44 -5.60
N LYS A 46 27.75 11.90 -6.73
CA LYS A 46 27.18 10.64 -7.24
C LYS A 46 27.54 9.50 -6.31
N PRO A 47 26.55 8.71 -5.86
CA PRO A 47 26.81 7.54 -5.01
C PRO A 47 27.71 6.54 -5.76
N GLU A 48 28.72 6.04 -5.07
CA GLU A 48 29.65 5.04 -5.62
C GLU A 48 29.05 3.64 -5.59
N LYS A 49 28.26 3.32 -4.56
CA LYS A 49 27.65 2.01 -4.38
C LYS A 49 26.30 1.92 -5.08
N THR A 50 26.00 0.74 -5.57
CA THR A 50 24.72 0.41 -6.22
C THR A 50 23.89 -0.50 -5.34
N VAL A 51 22.55 -0.33 -5.36
CA VAL A 51 21.60 -1.22 -4.69
C VAL A 51 20.54 -1.73 -5.66
N PHE A 52 20.29 -3.03 -5.62
CA PHE A 52 19.16 -3.66 -6.31
C PHE A 52 18.11 -4.09 -5.30
N ILE A 53 16.94 -3.45 -5.36
CA ILE A 53 15.78 -3.82 -4.55
C ILE A 53 14.90 -4.74 -5.39
N GLU A 54 14.88 -6.03 -5.04
CA GLU A 54 14.07 -7.03 -5.70
C GLU A 54 12.57 -6.77 -5.50
N GLU A 55 11.72 -7.54 -6.16
CA GLU A 55 10.28 -7.48 -5.95
C GLU A 55 9.93 -7.82 -4.50
N VAL A 56 9.05 -7.01 -3.91
CA VAL A 56 8.55 -7.25 -2.56
C VAL A 56 7.55 -8.40 -2.61
N ARG A 57 7.84 -9.48 -1.92
CA ARG A 57 6.89 -10.58 -1.75
C ARG A 57 5.88 -10.23 -0.66
N VAL A 58 4.65 -10.66 -0.84
CA VAL A 58 3.57 -10.40 0.11
C VAL A 58 2.89 -11.72 0.48
N PHE A 59 2.55 -11.87 1.73
CA PHE A 59 1.87 -13.08 2.20
C PHE A 59 0.36 -12.94 2.20
N GLY A 60 -0.31 -13.90 1.53
CA GLY A 60 -1.73 -14.18 1.68
C GLY A 60 -2.65 -12.98 1.41
N ALA A 61 -3.45 -12.64 2.39
CA ALA A 61 -4.51 -11.63 2.25
C ALA A 61 -4.02 -10.21 1.96
N TYR A 62 -2.73 -9.91 2.22
CA TYR A 62 -2.16 -8.59 1.95
C TYR A 62 -1.79 -8.36 0.48
N GLU A 63 -1.84 -9.39 -0.37
CA GLU A 63 -1.60 -9.27 -1.82
C GLU A 63 -2.85 -8.81 -2.57
N SER A 64 -3.54 -7.83 -2.02
CA SER A 64 -4.74 -7.24 -2.60
C SER A 64 -4.73 -5.72 -2.38
N ARG A 65 -5.58 -5.01 -3.11
CA ARG A 65 -5.75 -3.57 -2.91
C ARG A 65 -6.65 -3.21 -1.74
N GLU A 66 -7.13 -4.19 -1.00
CA GLU A 66 -7.97 -3.99 0.16
C GLU A 66 -7.13 -3.59 1.38
N VAL A 67 -7.59 -2.59 2.12
CA VAL A 67 -7.00 -2.25 3.43
C VAL A 67 -7.70 -3.09 4.48
N LEU A 68 -6.95 -3.96 5.13
CA LEU A 68 -7.51 -4.95 6.05
C LEU A 68 -7.58 -4.45 7.49
N LYS A 69 -8.69 -4.73 8.14
CA LYS A 69 -8.88 -4.58 9.58
C LYS A 69 -9.11 -5.96 10.22
N ILE A 70 -8.46 -6.17 11.36
CA ILE A 70 -8.68 -7.34 12.22
C ILE A 70 -9.43 -6.88 13.46
N ASP A 71 -10.58 -7.46 13.69
CA ASP A 71 -11.40 -7.18 14.87
C ASP A 71 -10.92 -7.97 16.09
N ALA A 72 -11.43 -7.63 17.28
CA ALA A 72 -10.99 -8.24 18.54
C ALA A 72 -11.22 -9.77 18.62
N ASN A 73 -12.17 -10.30 17.86
CA ASN A 73 -12.43 -11.74 17.71
C ASN A 73 -11.56 -12.43 16.66
N GLY A 74 -10.65 -11.68 15.99
CA GLY A 74 -9.75 -12.20 14.95
C GLY A 74 -10.37 -12.23 13.56
N GLU A 75 -11.58 -11.71 13.35
CA GLU A 75 -12.19 -11.62 12.04
C GLU A 75 -11.45 -10.59 11.17
N ILE A 76 -11.12 -10.98 9.94
CA ILE A 76 -10.44 -10.11 8.95
C ILE A 76 -11.49 -9.57 7.99
N ARG A 77 -11.56 -8.25 7.86
CA ARG A 77 -12.45 -7.57 6.92
C ARG A 77 -11.77 -6.40 6.23
N PRO A 78 -12.15 -6.07 4.99
CA PRO A 78 -11.67 -4.85 4.35
C PRO A 78 -12.32 -3.61 4.98
N LEU A 79 -11.61 -2.50 4.99
CA LEU A 79 -12.19 -1.19 5.30
C LEU A 79 -13.16 -0.78 4.18
N LYS A 80 -14.29 -0.20 4.58
CA LYS A 80 -15.32 0.22 3.63
C LYS A 80 -14.87 1.43 2.83
N ASN A 81 -15.09 1.39 1.51
CA ASN A 81 -14.84 2.52 0.60
C ASN A 81 -13.39 3.03 0.57
N ILE A 82 -12.43 2.20 0.99
CA ILE A 82 -11.00 2.52 1.01
C ILE A 82 -10.26 1.38 0.34
N LYS A 83 -9.38 1.73 -0.60
CA LYS A 83 -8.50 0.79 -1.28
C LYS A 83 -7.12 1.40 -1.50
N PHE A 84 -6.13 0.56 -1.62
CA PHE A 84 -4.84 0.97 -2.14
C PHE A 84 -4.93 1.28 -3.65
N LEU A 85 -4.16 2.27 -4.10
CA LEU A 85 -4.11 2.68 -5.50
C LEU A 85 -3.52 1.57 -6.39
N ALA A 86 -2.49 0.89 -5.91
CA ALA A 86 -1.83 -0.23 -6.55
C ALA A 86 -1.66 -1.40 -5.55
N LEU A 87 -1.01 -2.47 -5.93
CA LEU A 87 -0.68 -3.56 -5.01
C LEU A 87 0.31 -3.07 -3.94
N PRO A 88 0.15 -3.48 -2.68
CA PRO A 88 1.07 -3.11 -1.61
C PRO A 88 2.53 -3.46 -1.90
N SER A 89 2.79 -4.60 -2.57
CA SER A 89 4.13 -5.00 -3.03
C SER A 89 4.77 -3.96 -3.94
N GLU A 90 4.03 -3.47 -4.94
CA GLU A 90 4.51 -2.49 -5.91
C GLU A 90 4.79 -1.13 -5.26
N MET A 91 3.86 -0.66 -4.42
CA MET A 91 4.01 0.59 -3.69
C MET A 91 5.18 0.54 -2.71
N ALA A 92 5.32 -0.55 -1.96
CA ALA A 92 6.43 -0.74 -1.04
C ALA A 92 7.77 -0.74 -1.79
N ARG A 93 7.89 -1.53 -2.87
CA ARG A 93 9.11 -1.55 -3.68
C ARG A 93 9.48 -0.17 -4.21
N ARG A 94 8.51 0.55 -4.80
CA ARG A 94 8.72 1.92 -5.30
C ARG A 94 9.26 2.83 -4.21
N ASN A 95 8.66 2.82 -3.02
CA ASN A 95 9.09 3.67 -1.91
C ASN A 95 10.49 3.31 -1.39
N LEU A 96 10.83 2.03 -1.29
CA LEU A 96 12.17 1.59 -0.89
C LEU A 96 13.24 2.07 -1.89
N ILE A 97 12.94 2.02 -3.20
CA ILE A 97 13.85 2.52 -4.25
C ILE A 97 14.04 4.04 -4.12
N ILE A 98 12.96 4.80 -3.96
CA ILE A 98 13.01 6.25 -3.78
C ILE A 98 13.82 6.60 -2.54
N ALA A 99 13.49 5.99 -1.40
CA ALA A 99 14.15 6.24 -0.14
C ALA A 99 15.66 5.93 -0.19
N ALA A 100 16.06 4.83 -0.83
CA ALA A 100 17.46 4.50 -1.01
C ALA A 100 18.20 5.52 -1.90
N SER A 101 17.52 6.03 -2.96
CA SER A 101 18.06 7.09 -3.82
C SER A 101 18.24 8.41 -3.07
N ASP A 102 17.26 8.79 -2.27
CA ASP A 102 17.24 10.10 -1.58
C ASP A 102 18.29 10.20 -0.47
N GLN A 103 18.77 9.06 0.03
CA GLN A 103 19.91 9.04 0.97
C GLN A 103 21.24 9.41 0.34
N CYS A 104 21.34 9.41 -0.99
CA CYS A 104 22.59 9.67 -1.73
C CYS A 104 23.77 8.73 -1.35
N ALA A 105 23.50 7.64 -0.65
CA ALA A 105 24.48 6.61 -0.32
C ALA A 105 24.54 5.50 -1.38
N PHE A 106 23.42 5.30 -2.09
CA PHE A 106 23.32 4.25 -3.10
C PHE A 106 22.65 4.78 -4.37
N LYS A 107 23.10 4.24 -5.50
CA LYS A 107 22.43 4.40 -6.78
C LYS A 107 21.54 3.16 -7.02
N PRO A 108 20.25 3.31 -7.26
CA PRO A 108 19.40 2.19 -7.67
C PRO A 108 19.92 1.52 -8.94
N SER A 109 19.90 0.20 -8.94
CA SER A 109 20.25 -0.62 -10.10
C SER A 109 19.14 -1.65 -10.35
N PHE A 110 19.05 -2.14 -11.58
CA PHE A 110 18.10 -3.20 -11.94
C PHE A 110 18.73 -4.60 -11.91
N LYS A 111 20.05 -4.69 -11.84
CA LYS A 111 20.82 -5.93 -11.74
C LYS A 111 22.28 -5.61 -11.45
N ASN A 112 23.04 -6.61 -11.01
CA ASN A 112 24.50 -6.52 -10.78
C ASN A 112 24.86 -5.34 -9.85
N ALA A 113 24.20 -5.27 -8.71
CA ALA A 113 24.43 -4.25 -7.70
C ALA A 113 25.43 -4.74 -6.64
N ASP A 114 26.11 -3.78 -5.98
CA ASP A 114 26.99 -4.08 -4.84
C ASP A 114 26.22 -4.70 -3.69
N VAL A 115 24.96 -4.28 -3.50
CA VAL A 115 24.03 -4.83 -2.52
C VAL A 115 22.71 -5.17 -3.17
N SER A 116 22.22 -6.40 -2.98
CA SER A 116 20.87 -6.81 -3.35
C SER A 116 20.01 -6.97 -2.10
N VAL A 117 18.76 -6.54 -2.18
CA VAL A 117 17.80 -6.60 -1.08
C VAL A 117 16.59 -7.41 -1.50
N LYS A 118 16.31 -8.50 -0.79
CA LYS A 118 15.03 -9.22 -0.84
C LYS A 118 14.17 -8.79 0.31
N SER A 119 12.88 -8.57 0.06
CA SER A 119 11.96 -8.14 1.10
C SER A 119 10.62 -8.86 1.03
N ASN A 120 10.05 -9.10 2.21
CA ASN A 120 8.73 -9.71 2.36
C ASN A 120 7.89 -8.82 3.26
N LEU A 121 6.71 -8.42 2.79
CA LEU A 121 5.70 -7.75 3.59
C LEU A 121 4.92 -8.80 4.38
N LEU A 122 5.13 -8.84 5.70
CA LEU A 122 4.56 -9.84 6.59
C LEU A 122 3.22 -9.40 7.19
N THR A 123 3.08 -8.10 7.45
CA THR A 123 1.88 -7.52 8.07
C THR A 123 1.61 -6.14 7.48
N LEU A 124 0.35 -5.90 7.09
CA LEU A 124 -0.16 -4.62 6.63
C LEU A 124 -1.65 -4.53 7.00
N GLN A 125 -1.96 -4.01 8.18
CA GLN A 125 -3.31 -4.08 8.72
C GLN A 125 -3.60 -3.00 9.74
N ILE A 126 -4.89 -2.83 10.04
CA ILE A 126 -5.38 -2.16 11.23
C ILE A 126 -5.84 -3.23 12.23
N LYS A 127 -5.28 -3.25 13.42
CA LYS A 127 -5.68 -4.15 14.51
C LYS A 127 -5.64 -3.40 15.82
N ASP A 128 -6.67 -3.58 16.67
CA ASP A 128 -6.78 -2.93 17.97
C ASP A 128 -6.53 -1.40 17.90
N GLN A 129 -7.16 -0.74 16.91
CA GLN A 129 -7.02 0.68 16.63
C GLN A 129 -5.58 1.13 16.28
N LYS A 130 -4.71 0.20 15.93
CA LYS A 130 -3.32 0.47 15.53
C LYS A 130 -3.08 0.03 14.08
N ALA A 131 -2.47 0.91 13.32
CA ALA A 131 -1.88 0.58 12.03
C ALA A 131 -0.59 -0.20 12.28
N GLN A 132 -0.49 -1.39 11.74
CA GLN A 132 0.63 -2.30 11.95
C GLN A 132 1.28 -2.67 10.63
N ILE A 133 2.59 -2.48 10.55
CA ILE A 133 3.40 -2.90 9.42
C ILE A 133 4.60 -3.68 9.93
N SER A 134 4.89 -4.80 9.27
CA SER A 134 6.07 -5.59 9.49
C SER A 134 6.62 -6.08 8.16
N MET A 135 7.92 -5.91 7.95
CA MET A 135 8.64 -6.36 6.77
C MET A 135 9.93 -7.08 7.15
N MET A 136 10.23 -8.15 6.45
CA MET A 136 11.52 -8.82 6.54
C MET A 136 12.41 -8.37 5.39
N PHE A 137 13.66 -8.05 5.68
CA PHE A 137 14.67 -7.66 4.71
C PHE A 137 15.87 -8.59 4.82
N SER A 138 16.34 -9.11 3.68
CA SER A 138 17.58 -9.88 3.58
C SER A 138 18.53 -9.16 2.62
N PHE A 139 19.73 -8.89 3.07
CA PHE A 139 20.77 -8.16 2.34
C PHE A 139 21.80 -9.15 1.82
N PHE A 140 22.17 -9.01 0.53
CA PHE A 140 23.11 -9.90 -0.15
C PHE A 140 24.21 -9.09 -0.81
N LYS A 141 25.41 -9.67 -0.84
CA LYS A 141 26.55 -9.22 -1.64
C LYS A 141 27.16 -10.43 -2.35
N ASP A 142 27.41 -10.31 -3.64
CA ASP A 142 27.95 -11.40 -4.47
C ASP A 142 27.18 -12.72 -4.32
N GLY A 143 25.85 -12.64 -4.20
CA GLY A 143 24.96 -13.78 -3.99
C GLY A 143 24.95 -14.39 -2.59
N LYS A 144 25.81 -13.90 -1.69
CA LYS A 144 25.89 -14.37 -0.30
C LYS A 144 25.04 -13.49 0.62
N GLU A 145 24.21 -14.12 1.45
CA GLU A 145 23.45 -13.40 2.47
C GLU A 145 24.40 -12.85 3.54
N LEU A 146 24.29 -11.54 3.78
CA LEU A 146 25.04 -10.83 4.81
C LEU A 146 24.25 -10.71 6.11
N LYS A 147 22.95 -10.44 5.99
CA LYS A 147 22.05 -10.20 7.13
C LYS A 147 20.60 -10.37 6.73
N SER A 148 19.78 -10.88 7.65
CA SER A 148 18.32 -10.78 7.61
C SER A 148 17.80 -10.12 8.87
N VAL A 149 16.76 -9.28 8.73
CA VAL A 149 16.14 -8.56 9.85
C VAL A 149 14.64 -8.37 9.60
N VAL A 150 13.84 -8.45 10.66
CA VAL A 150 12.43 -8.06 10.63
C VAL A 150 12.30 -6.67 11.26
N LEU A 151 11.76 -5.75 10.50
CA LEU A 151 11.49 -4.38 10.93
C LEU A 151 9.99 -4.16 11.01
N SER A 152 9.53 -3.57 12.10
CA SER A 152 8.12 -3.33 12.34
C SER A 152 7.88 -1.95 12.93
N SER A 153 6.65 -1.45 12.71
CA SER A 153 6.14 -0.24 13.32
C SER A 153 4.65 -0.36 13.58
N GLN A 154 4.20 0.38 14.60
CA GLN A 154 2.79 0.56 14.94
C GLN A 154 2.50 2.03 15.18
N LYS A 155 1.36 2.51 14.67
CA LYS A 155 0.87 3.87 14.89
C LYS A 155 -0.59 3.82 15.32
N ASP A 156 -1.00 4.75 16.14
CA ASP A 156 -2.41 4.87 16.54
C ASP A 156 -3.25 5.28 15.32
N ALA A 157 -4.22 4.46 14.98
CA ALA A 157 -5.16 4.67 13.88
C ALA A 157 -6.54 5.17 14.39
N GLY A 158 -6.72 5.24 15.71
CA GLY A 158 -8.00 5.60 16.32
C GLY A 158 -9.13 4.64 15.96
N VAL A 159 -10.35 5.09 16.20
CA VAL A 159 -11.57 4.34 15.87
C VAL A 159 -12.05 4.57 14.42
N ASP A 160 -11.52 5.61 13.76
CA ASP A 160 -11.88 5.99 12.39
C ASP A 160 -11.29 4.98 11.39
N GLU A 161 -12.14 4.46 10.54
CA GLU A 161 -11.78 3.54 9.47
C GLU A 161 -11.45 4.27 8.15
N GLY A 162 -11.26 5.59 8.21
CA GLY A 162 -11.07 6.44 7.05
C GLY A 162 -9.64 6.90 6.84
N GLU A 163 -9.53 8.20 6.59
CA GLU A 163 -8.27 8.86 6.28
C GLU A 163 -7.25 8.81 7.44
N ILE A 164 -7.72 8.83 8.69
CA ILE A 164 -6.85 8.74 9.88
C ILE A 164 -6.13 7.40 9.90
N ALA A 165 -6.84 6.30 9.64
CA ALA A 165 -6.25 4.96 9.55
C ALA A 165 -5.19 4.89 8.43
N MET A 166 -5.43 5.51 7.28
CA MET A 166 -4.47 5.55 6.18
C MET A 166 -3.24 6.40 6.49
N ARG A 167 -3.42 7.55 7.16
CA ARG A 167 -2.27 8.36 7.65
C ARG A 167 -1.42 7.57 8.65
N ALA A 168 -2.05 6.83 9.55
CA ALA A 168 -1.35 5.99 10.52
C ALA A 168 -0.58 4.84 9.83
N LEU A 169 -1.17 4.18 8.80
CA LEU A 169 -0.46 3.19 7.98
C LEU A 169 0.74 3.80 7.26
N ASN A 170 0.58 4.98 6.66
CA ASN A 170 1.69 5.67 6.01
C ASN A 170 2.79 6.06 6.99
N ALA A 171 2.45 6.56 8.17
CA ALA A 171 3.43 6.87 9.21
C ALA A 171 4.16 5.63 9.72
N ALA A 172 3.47 4.49 9.87
CA ALA A 172 4.08 3.23 10.24
C ALA A 172 5.03 2.72 9.14
N PHE A 173 4.63 2.85 7.87
CA PHE A 173 5.44 2.45 6.73
C PHE A 173 6.69 3.32 6.58
N SER A 174 6.57 4.63 6.75
CA SER A 174 7.71 5.56 6.76
C SER A 174 8.75 5.15 7.81
N GLU A 175 8.31 4.86 9.04
CA GLU A 175 9.23 4.41 10.10
C GLU A 175 9.93 3.10 9.76
N VAL A 176 9.23 2.13 9.15
CA VAL A 176 9.86 0.87 8.68
C VAL A 176 10.88 1.17 7.58
N THR A 177 10.58 2.09 6.67
CA THR A 177 11.49 2.52 5.61
C THR A 177 12.73 3.21 6.19
N ASP A 178 12.59 4.07 7.19
CA ASP A 178 13.72 4.72 7.86
C ASP A 178 14.64 3.69 8.56
N LYS A 179 14.04 2.72 9.25
CA LYS A 179 14.79 1.60 9.85
C LYS A 179 15.52 0.76 8.80
N PHE A 180 14.87 0.50 7.66
CA PHE A 180 15.49 -0.18 6.52
C PHE A 180 16.71 0.58 6.00
N LEU A 181 16.61 1.89 5.82
CA LEU A 181 17.74 2.72 5.38
C LEU A 181 18.90 2.69 6.37
N GLN A 182 18.62 2.73 7.68
CA GLN A 182 19.64 2.59 8.72
C GLN A 182 20.36 1.24 8.67
N GLU A 183 19.68 0.17 8.23
CA GLU A 183 20.33 -1.11 8.02
C GLU A 183 21.11 -1.15 6.70
N LEU A 184 20.55 -0.60 5.62
CA LEU A 184 21.16 -0.59 4.29
C LEU A 184 22.49 0.15 4.27
N ILE A 185 22.61 1.31 4.93
CA ILE A 185 23.83 2.13 4.94
C ILE A 185 25.03 1.48 5.65
N LYS A 186 24.83 0.34 6.36
CA LYS A 186 25.90 -0.41 7.01
C LYS A 186 26.74 -1.25 6.02
N PHE A 187 26.26 -1.42 4.80
CA PHE A 187 26.89 -2.19 3.73
C PHE A 187 27.48 -1.28 2.66
#